data_8f0e65e262afe0ffc62bbc763862d01c
#
_entry.id   8f0e65e262afe0ffc62bbc763862d01c
#
_cell.length_a   1.000
_cell.length_b   1.000
_cell.length_c   1.000
_cell.angle_alpha   90.00
_cell.angle_beta   90.00
_cell.angle_gamma   90.00
#
_symmetry.space_group_name_H-M   'P 1'
#
loop_
_entity.id
_entity.type
_entity.pdbx_description
1 polymer ?
#
loop_
_entity_poly.entity_id
_entity_poly.type
_entity_poly.pdbx_seq_one_letter_code
_entity_poly.pdbx_strand_id
1 'polypeptide(L)'
;MGIYRKMHIPDDPLFYEKFYFTPGDTGFRAWKTRKGTIGVLICWDQWYPEAARLTALQGAEILFYPTAIGWHPREKAEYGVAQHDSWELIQRSHAVANGCWVCVPNRVGHEHVAGADGRPVHADGLQFWGQSFVAAPDGTVIARAAVDREEVLVVPCDLARVEFSRTHWPFLRDRRVDAYGDLTKRYIG
;
A
#
# COMPACT_ATOMS: atom_id res chain seq x y z
N MET A 1 -12.40 16.81 5.84
CA MET A 1 -12.09 15.46 5.39
C MET A 1 -12.48 14.49 6.48
N GLY A 2 -12.51 13.19 6.22
CA GLY A 2 -12.91 12.15 7.18
C GLY A 2 -11.74 11.41 7.79
N ILE A 3 -12.05 10.28 8.43
CA ILE A 3 -11.09 9.34 9.00
C ILE A 3 -11.18 8.03 8.21
N TYR A 4 -10.02 7.43 7.90
CA TYR A 4 -9.90 6.05 7.48
C TYR A 4 -9.33 5.23 8.63
N ARG A 5 -9.90 4.07 8.87
CA ARG A 5 -9.40 3.07 9.81
C ARG A 5 -8.91 1.87 9.02
N LYS A 6 -7.68 1.45 9.25
CA LYS A 6 -7.04 0.31 8.57
C LYS A 6 -7.95 -0.91 8.57
N MET A 7 -8.26 -1.43 7.38
CA MET A 7 -9.21 -2.52 7.21
C MET A 7 -8.57 -3.90 7.43
N HIS A 8 -7.32 -4.07 6.99
CA HIS A 8 -6.61 -5.35 7.11
C HIS A 8 -5.53 -5.24 8.18
N ILE A 9 -5.61 -6.09 9.19
CA ILE A 9 -4.69 -6.09 10.34
C ILE A 9 -3.79 -7.33 10.24
N PRO A 10 -2.45 -7.16 10.14
CA PRO A 10 -1.51 -8.26 10.12
C PRO A 10 -1.35 -8.93 11.48
N ASP A 11 -0.85 -10.15 11.45
CA ASP A 11 -0.48 -10.93 12.63
C ASP A 11 0.73 -11.83 12.30
N ASP A 12 1.85 -11.18 12.10
CA ASP A 12 3.12 -11.83 11.77
C ASP A 12 4.18 -11.53 12.84
N PRO A 13 5.24 -12.31 12.94
CA PRO A 13 6.36 -12.01 13.83
C PRO A 13 6.88 -10.58 13.60
N LEU A 14 6.99 -9.82 14.70
CA LEU A 14 7.31 -8.38 14.77
C LEU A 14 6.19 -7.44 14.27
N PHE A 15 5.06 -7.97 13.80
CA PHE A 15 3.87 -7.21 13.37
C PHE A 15 2.60 -7.75 14.05
N TYR A 16 2.61 -7.93 15.37
CA TYR A 16 1.49 -8.48 16.15
C TYR A 16 0.36 -7.46 16.34
N GLU A 17 -0.11 -6.87 15.24
CA GLU A 17 -1.10 -5.78 15.30
C GLU A 17 -2.48 -6.26 15.78
N LYS A 18 -2.86 -7.52 15.53
CA LYS A 18 -4.15 -8.06 15.99
C LYS A 18 -4.31 -8.10 17.49
N PHE A 19 -3.21 -8.07 18.25
CA PHE A 19 -3.28 -7.96 19.71
C PHE A 19 -3.80 -6.60 20.15
N TYR A 20 -3.50 -5.54 19.38
CA TYR A 20 -3.81 -4.16 19.76
C TYR A 20 -5.01 -3.57 19.00
N PHE A 21 -5.29 -4.05 17.79
CA PHE A 21 -6.23 -3.42 16.86
C PHE A 21 -7.23 -4.43 16.30
N THR A 22 -8.43 -3.90 16.01
CA THR A 22 -9.47 -4.59 15.24
C THR A 22 -9.52 -4.03 13.82
N PRO A 23 -10.03 -4.80 12.83
CA PRO A 23 -10.28 -4.28 11.49
C PRO A 23 -11.14 -3.01 11.51
N GLY A 24 -10.85 -2.10 10.60
CA GLY A 24 -11.58 -0.85 10.46
C GLY A 24 -13.05 -1.06 10.10
N ASP A 25 -13.89 -0.15 10.53
CA ASP A 25 -15.35 -0.18 10.36
C ASP A 25 -15.89 0.95 9.46
N THR A 26 -15.00 1.80 8.93
CA THR A 26 -15.39 2.96 8.11
C THR A 26 -15.55 2.64 6.62
N GLY A 27 -15.19 1.43 6.20
CA GLY A 27 -15.13 1.04 4.80
C GLY A 27 -14.00 1.74 4.03
N PHE A 28 -13.87 1.39 2.76
CA PHE A 28 -12.92 2.04 1.85
C PHE A 28 -13.51 3.36 1.37
N ARG A 29 -12.71 4.44 1.38
CA ARG A 29 -13.19 5.78 1.10
C ARG A 29 -12.22 6.59 0.24
N ALA A 30 -12.79 7.49 -0.56
CA ALA A 30 -12.06 8.56 -1.23
C ALA A 30 -12.57 9.93 -0.77
N TRP A 31 -11.69 10.92 -0.78
CA TRP A 31 -12.00 12.28 -0.35
C TRP A 31 -11.66 13.29 -1.44
N LYS A 32 -12.64 14.10 -1.81
CA LYS A 32 -12.40 15.27 -2.67
C LYS A 32 -11.58 16.32 -1.93
N THR A 33 -10.50 16.74 -2.57
CA THR A 33 -9.69 17.90 -2.14
C THR A 33 -9.74 18.98 -3.21
N ARG A 34 -9.13 20.13 -2.93
CA ARG A 34 -8.98 21.19 -3.94
C ARG A 34 -8.05 20.80 -5.10
N LYS A 35 -7.27 19.74 -4.97
CA LYS A 35 -6.22 19.32 -5.91
C LYS A 35 -6.49 17.97 -6.56
N GLY A 36 -7.60 17.32 -6.26
CA GLY A 36 -7.97 16.01 -6.78
C GLY A 36 -8.62 15.16 -5.71
N THR A 37 -9.06 13.97 -6.09
CA THR A 37 -9.68 13.00 -5.19
C THR A 37 -8.62 12.00 -4.73
N ILE A 38 -8.46 11.86 -3.43
CA ILE A 38 -7.45 11.00 -2.82
C ILE A 38 -8.09 9.83 -2.07
N GLY A 39 -7.43 8.67 -2.10
CA GLY A 39 -7.70 7.54 -1.23
C GLY A 39 -6.51 7.29 -0.31
N VAL A 40 -6.77 6.83 0.89
CA VAL A 40 -5.73 6.42 1.84
C VAL A 40 -6.01 5.00 2.29
N LEU A 41 -5.03 4.15 2.13
CA LEU A 41 -5.02 2.75 2.53
C LEU A 41 -3.75 2.54 3.36
N ILE A 42 -3.82 1.77 4.46
CA ILE A 42 -2.72 1.76 5.43
C ILE A 42 -2.00 0.41 5.44
N CYS A 43 -0.69 0.43 5.18
CA CYS A 43 0.25 -0.68 5.39
C CYS A 43 -0.28 -2.00 4.81
N TRP A 44 -0.80 -2.94 5.63
CA TRP A 44 -1.28 -4.26 5.20
C TRP A 44 -2.37 -4.20 4.12
N ASP A 45 -3.14 -3.12 4.04
CA ASP A 45 -4.12 -2.88 2.96
C ASP A 45 -3.47 -2.92 1.57
N GLN A 46 -2.17 -2.63 1.47
CA GLN A 46 -1.42 -2.59 0.21
C GLN A 46 -1.38 -3.93 -0.53
N TRP A 47 -1.59 -5.06 0.17
CA TRP A 47 -1.58 -6.39 -0.41
C TRP A 47 -2.90 -6.82 -1.05
N TYR A 48 -3.98 -6.06 -0.83
CA TYR A 48 -5.33 -6.42 -1.23
C TYR A 48 -5.83 -5.60 -2.42
N PRO A 49 -5.93 -6.22 -3.62
CA PRO A 49 -6.44 -5.54 -4.83
C PRO A 49 -7.85 -4.98 -4.64
N GLU A 50 -8.68 -5.63 -3.83
CA GLU A 50 -10.05 -5.21 -3.51
C GLU A 50 -10.08 -3.83 -2.84
N ALA A 51 -9.14 -3.57 -1.93
CA ALA A 51 -9.03 -2.29 -1.23
C ALA A 51 -8.75 -1.15 -2.21
N ALA A 52 -7.74 -1.35 -3.09
CA ALA A 52 -7.40 -0.39 -4.14
C ALA A 52 -8.58 -0.16 -5.08
N ARG A 53 -9.22 -1.25 -5.53
CA ARG A 53 -10.35 -1.20 -6.45
C ARG A 53 -11.54 -0.45 -5.88
N LEU A 54 -11.95 -0.78 -4.65
CA LEU A 54 -13.10 -0.14 -4.01
C LEU A 54 -12.86 1.35 -3.77
N THR A 55 -11.64 1.72 -3.42
CA THR A 55 -11.26 3.14 -3.25
C THR A 55 -11.24 3.88 -4.60
N ALA A 56 -10.70 3.27 -5.65
CA ALA A 56 -10.69 3.85 -6.99
C ALA A 56 -12.10 4.01 -7.58
N LEU A 57 -13.02 3.07 -7.30
CA LEU A 57 -14.41 3.16 -7.74
C LEU A 57 -15.17 4.32 -7.07
N GLN A 58 -14.69 4.86 -5.97
CA GLN A 58 -15.21 6.10 -5.37
C GLN A 58 -14.59 7.36 -5.99
N GLY A 59 -13.81 7.21 -7.05
CA GLY A 59 -13.23 8.31 -7.81
C GLY A 59 -11.82 8.71 -7.37
N ALA A 60 -11.13 7.92 -6.54
CA ALA A 60 -9.75 8.23 -6.17
C ALA A 60 -8.85 8.31 -7.42
N GLU A 61 -8.13 9.40 -7.54
CA GLU A 61 -7.16 9.68 -8.59
C GLU A 61 -5.74 9.41 -8.11
N ILE A 62 -5.54 9.51 -6.78
CA ILE A 62 -4.28 9.23 -6.11
C ILE A 62 -4.56 8.33 -4.91
N LEU A 63 -3.87 7.20 -4.81
CA LEU A 63 -3.88 6.31 -3.64
C LEU A 63 -2.61 6.51 -2.84
N PHE A 64 -2.75 6.69 -1.53
CA PHE A 64 -1.64 6.75 -0.58
C PHE A 64 -1.60 5.48 0.27
N TYR A 65 -0.41 4.90 0.40
CA TYR A 65 -0.15 3.72 1.23
C TYR A 65 0.93 3.99 2.28
N PRO A 66 0.65 4.79 3.32
CA PRO A 66 1.61 4.93 4.42
C PRO A 66 1.85 3.57 5.06
N THR A 67 3.13 3.19 5.19
CA THR A 67 3.53 1.88 5.65
C THR A 67 4.81 1.89 6.48
N ALA A 68 5.00 0.84 7.28
CA ALA A 68 6.22 0.52 7.99
C ALA A 68 6.51 -0.97 7.76
N ILE A 69 7.08 -1.29 6.60
CA ILE A 69 7.42 -2.66 6.21
C ILE A 69 8.93 -2.81 6.07
N GLY A 70 9.43 -3.94 6.52
CA GLY A 70 10.85 -4.26 6.55
C GLY A 70 11.10 -5.76 6.46
N TRP A 71 12.37 -6.15 6.48
CA TRP A 71 12.78 -7.54 6.52
C TRP A 71 12.70 -8.09 7.93
N HIS A 72 12.07 -9.25 8.05
CA HIS A 72 12.32 -10.09 9.21
C HIS A 72 13.78 -10.57 9.16
N PRO A 73 14.57 -10.44 10.25
CA PRO A 73 16.00 -10.70 10.22
C PRO A 73 16.37 -12.09 9.71
N ARG A 74 15.57 -13.10 10.07
CA ARG A 74 15.80 -14.49 9.71
C ARG A 74 15.47 -14.84 8.26
N GLU A 75 14.64 -14.03 7.62
CA GLU A 75 14.12 -14.25 6.26
C GLU A 75 14.87 -13.44 5.21
N LYS A 76 15.55 -12.38 5.63
CA LYS A 76 16.17 -11.40 4.73
C LYS A 76 17.13 -12.04 3.72
N ALA A 77 17.94 -13.00 4.15
CA ALA A 77 18.96 -13.64 3.29
C ALA A 77 18.31 -14.52 2.20
N GLU A 78 17.22 -15.19 2.52
CA GLU A 78 16.57 -16.16 1.62
C GLU A 78 15.47 -15.52 0.77
N TYR A 79 14.61 -14.70 1.38
CA TYR A 79 13.40 -14.18 0.75
C TYR A 79 13.41 -12.65 0.54
N GLY A 80 14.39 -11.94 1.09
CA GLY A 80 14.36 -10.49 1.19
C GLY A 80 14.18 -9.76 -0.13
N VAL A 81 14.85 -10.22 -1.19
CA VAL A 81 14.70 -9.62 -2.54
C VAL A 81 13.29 -9.87 -3.07
N ALA A 82 12.82 -11.12 -3.03
CA ALA A 82 11.50 -11.49 -3.55
C ALA A 82 10.35 -10.79 -2.79
N GLN A 83 10.49 -10.63 -1.47
CA GLN A 83 9.50 -9.92 -0.65
C GLN A 83 9.43 -8.44 -1.04
N HIS A 84 10.57 -7.79 -1.21
CA HIS A 84 10.64 -6.39 -1.60
C HIS A 84 10.08 -6.16 -3.02
N ASP A 85 10.47 -7.01 -3.98
CA ASP A 85 10.00 -6.93 -5.36
C ASP A 85 8.48 -7.15 -5.44
N SER A 86 7.94 -8.10 -4.66
CA SER A 86 6.50 -8.34 -4.57
C SER A 86 5.75 -7.12 -4.01
N TRP A 87 6.33 -6.45 -3.01
CA TRP A 87 5.76 -5.25 -2.41
C TRP A 87 5.66 -4.08 -3.41
N GLU A 88 6.70 -3.86 -4.20
CA GLU A 88 6.64 -2.84 -5.25
C GLU A 88 5.68 -3.25 -6.37
N LEU A 89 5.76 -4.50 -6.81
CA LEU A 89 4.96 -5.03 -7.91
C LEU A 89 3.46 -4.90 -7.64
N ILE A 90 2.99 -5.32 -6.46
CA ILE A 90 1.56 -5.26 -6.15
C ILE A 90 1.03 -3.82 -6.17
N GLN A 91 1.78 -2.86 -5.67
CA GLN A 91 1.37 -1.46 -5.64
C GLN A 91 1.41 -0.80 -7.01
N ARG A 92 2.39 -1.12 -7.83
CA ARG A 92 2.42 -0.73 -9.24
C ARG A 92 1.25 -1.34 -10.02
N SER A 93 0.89 -2.58 -9.69
CA SER A 93 -0.31 -3.23 -10.24
C SER A 93 -1.60 -2.47 -9.88
N HIS A 94 -1.70 -1.95 -8.65
CA HIS A 94 -2.84 -1.10 -8.28
C HIS A 94 -2.92 0.18 -9.12
N ALA A 95 -1.79 0.81 -9.42
CA ALA A 95 -1.75 1.99 -10.30
C ALA A 95 -2.31 1.66 -11.70
N VAL A 96 -1.79 0.60 -12.32
CA VAL A 96 -2.22 0.16 -13.67
C VAL A 96 -3.69 -0.27 -13.68
N ALA A 97 -4.06 -1.19 -12.78
CA ALA A 97 -5.40 -1.78 -12.77
C ALA A 97 -6.52 -0.77 -12.51
N ASN A 98 -6.20 0.36 -11.86
CA ASN A 98 -7.18 1.40 -11.50
C ASN A 98 -6.97 2.71 -12.27
N GLY A 99 -5.93 2.81 -13.11
CA GLY A 99 -5.58 4.02 -13.84
C GLY A 99 -5.45 5.22 -12.89
N CYS A 100 -4.63 5.10 -11.84
CA CYS A 100 -4.46 6.12 -10.81
C CYS A 100 -3.00 6.24 -10.37
N TRP A 101 -2.64 7.36 -9.75
CA TRP A 101 -1.36 7.52 -9.09
C TRP A 101 -1.32 6.70 -7.80
N VAL A 102 -0.15 6.13 -7.49
CA VAL A 102 0.08 5.42 -6.23
C VAL A 102 1.31 6.01 -5.54
N CYS A 103 1.11 6.52 -4.32
CA CYS A 103 2.16 7.11 -3.49
C CYS A 103 2.38 6.23 -2.26
N VAL A 104 3.60 5.74 -2.09
CA VAL A 104 3.95 4.74 -1.09
C VAL A 104 5.04 5.29 -0.17
N PRO A 105 4.68 6.04 0.88
CA PRO A 105 5.64 6.40 1.91
C PRO A 105 5.91 5.20 2.82
N ASN A 106 7.17 4.79 2.93
CA ASN A 106 7.62 3.72 3.82
C ASN A 106 8.65 4.21 4.82
N ARG A 107 8.68 3.60 5.99
CA ARG A 107 9.66 3.85 7.04
C ARG A 107 11.06 3.44 6.61
N VAL A 108 12.06 4.16 7.09
CA VAL A 108 13.50 3.83 6.99
C VAL A 108 14.07 3.49 8.36
N GLY A 109 15.26 2.92 8.36
CA GLY A 109 16.06 2.65 9.56
C GLY A 109 15.86 1.26 10.12
N HIS A 110 16.37 1.08 11.32
CA HIS A 110 16.39 -0.19 12.03
C HIS A 110 15.73 -0.02 13.39
N GLU A 111 14.79 -0.88 13.71
CA GLU A 111 14.09 -0.88 14.99
C GLU A 111 14.47 -2.12 15.81
N HIS A 112 14.98 -1.89 17.00
CA HIS A 112 15.23 -2.94 17.97
C HIS A 112 14.12 -2.92 19.02
N VAL A 113 13.48 -4.05 19.25
CA VAL A 113 12.50 -4.20 20.32
C VAL A 113 13.27 -4.49 21.61
N ALA A 114 13.21 -3.58 22.58
CA ALA A 114 13.79 -3.78 23.89
C ALA A 114 12.81 -4.54 24.80
N GLY A 115 13.32 -5.56 25.50
CA GLY A 115 12.61 -6.20 26.60
C GLY A 115 12.53 -5.30 27.84
N ALA A 116 11.82 -5.75 28.85
CA ALA A 116 11.70 -5.02 30.13
C ALA A 116 13.05 -4.79 30.84
N ASP A 117 14.06 -5.59 30.52
CA ASP A 117 15.43 -5.47 30.99
C ASP A 117 16.33 -4.57 30.13
N GLY A 118 15.76 -3.91 29.12
CA GLY A 118 16.46 -3.05 28.16
C GLY A 118 17.28 -3.79 27.10
N ARG A 119 17.29 -5.12 27.10
CA ARG A 119 17.97 -5.91 26.08
C ARG A 119 17.08 -6.12 24.87
N PRO A 120 17.63 -6.22 23.64
CA PRO A 120 16.84 -6.57 22.47
C PRO A 120 16.15 -7.93 22.66
N VAL A 121 14.83 -7.96 22.47
CA VAL A 121 14.06 -9.24 22.46
C VAL A 121 14.43 -10.07 21.25
N HIS A 122 14.71 -9.40 20.13
CA HIS A 122 15.28 -9.98 18.91
C HIS A 122 16.59 -9.28 18.63
N ALA A 123 17.69 -10.00 18.65
CA ALA A 123 19.04 -9.44 18.51
C ALA A 123 19.19 -8.61 17.23
N ASP A 124 18.49 -8.99 16.16
CA ASP A 124 18.62 -8.40 14.84
C ASP A 124 17.57 -7.31 14.54
N GLY A 125 16.51 -7.20 15.36
CA GLY A 125 15.44 -6.18 15.18
C GLY A 125 14.72 -6.28 13.84
N LEU A 126 14.12 -5.17 13.39
CA LEU A 126 13.42 -5.06 12.10
C LEU A 126 14.10 -3.98 11.25
N GLN A 127 14.62 -4.35 10.10
CA GLN A 127 15.18 -3.41 9.15
C GLN A 127 14.13 -3.00 8.12
N PHE A 128 13.68 -1.75 8.16
CA PHE A 128 12.71 -1.22 7.21
C PHE A 128 13.34 -1.05 5.82
N TRP A 129 12.52 -1.25 4.78
CA TRP A 129 13.01 -1.21 3.40
C TRP A 129 13.31 0.20 2.90
N GLY A 130 12.73 1.25 3.54
CA GLY A 130 12.76 2.57 2.95
C GLY A 130 12.10 2.58 1.59
N GLN A 131 12.80 3.15 0.60
CA GLN A 131 12.39 3.16 -0.81
C GLN A 131 10.94 3.59 -1.06
N SER A 132 10.47 4.59 -0.31
CA SER A 132 9.23 5.26 -0.64
C SER A 132 9.21 5.62 -2.12
N PHE A 133 8.07 5.43 -2.80
CA PHE A 133 8.02 5.70 -4.23
C PHE A 133 6.67 6.27 -4.67
N VAL A 134 6.67 6.82 -5.89
CA VAL A 134 5.46 7.26 -6.58
C VAL A 134 5.39 6.55 -7.93
N ALA A 135 4.29 5.84 -8.17
CA ALA A 135 3.98 5.21 -9.44
C ALA A 135 2.88 5.97 -10.18
N ALA A 136 3.09 6.15 -11.48
CA ALA A 136 2.12 6.76 -12.39
C ALA A 136 1.01 5.76 -12.79
N PRO A 137 -0.09 6.23 -13.40
CA PRO A 137 -1.21 5.38 -13.82
C PRO A 137 -0.85 4.22 -14.77
N ASP A 138 0.29 4.28 -15.44
CA ASP A 138 0.85 3.21 -16.28
C ASP A 138 1.78 2.25 -15.52
N GLY A 139 1.93 2.42 -14.20
CA GLY A 139 2.81 1.62 -13.35
C GLY A 139 4.29 2.03 -13.38
N THR A 140 4.66 3.08 -14.12
CA THR A 140 6.03 3.59 -14.14
C THR A 140 6.37 4.26 -12.81
N VAL A 141 7.48 3.86 -12.18
CA VAL A 141 7.99 4.54 -10.99
C VAL A 141 8.63 5.86 -11.40
N ILE A 142 8.03 6.98 -10.97
CA ILE A 142 8.46 8.35 -11.34
C ILE A 142 9.52 8.87 -10.37
N ALA A 143 9.43 8.49 -9.10
CA ALA A 143 10.39 8.86 -8.07
C ALA A 143 10.52 7.75 -7.04
N ARG A 144 11.72 7.61 -6.48
CA ARG A 144 12.04 6.63 -5.45
C ARG A 144 13.02 7.23 -4.45
N ALA A 145 12.73 7.09 -3.18
CA ALA A 145 13.61 7.48 -2.08
C ALA A 145 14.71 6.44 -1.83
N ALA A 146 15.72 6.82 -1.07
CA ALA A 146 16.79 5.94 -0.63
C ALA A 146 16.29 4.85 0.34
N VAL A 147 17.13 3.82 0.54
CA VAL A 147 16.85 2.70 1.47
C VAL A 147 17.21 3.05 2.91
N ASP A 148 18.10 4.03 3.13
CA ASP A 148 18.86 4.18 4.36
C ASP A 148 18.76 5.57 5.01
N ARG A 149 18.05 6.51 4.38
CA ARG A 149 17.90 7.87 4.91
C ARG A 149 16.49 8.43 4.74
N GLU A 150 16.14 9.35 5.59
CA GLU A 150 14.90 10.11 5.48
C GLU A 150 14.96 11.08 4.29
N GLU A 151 13.92 11.07 3.47
CA GLU A 151 13.78 11.94 2.30
C GLU A 151 12.35 12.44 2.16
N VAL A 152 12.21 13.61 1.56
CA VAL A 152 10.92 14.14 1.11
C VAL A 152 10.89 14.12 -0.41
N LEU A 153 9.97 13.33 -0.98
CA LEU A 153 9.73 13.30 -2.42
C LEU A 153 8.65 14.33 -2.77
N VAL A 154 8.99 15.28 -3.65
CA VAL A 154 8.02 16.23 -4.24
C VAL A 154 7.86 15.87 -5.71
N VAL A 155 6.68 15.33 -6.06
CA VAL A 155 6.41 14.79 -7.39
C VAL A 155 5.14 15.41 -7.95
N PRO A 156 5.18 16.02 -9.14
CA PRO A 156 3.98 16.48 -9.82
C PRO A 156 3.17 15.29 -10.32
N CYS A 157 1.96 15.12 -9.81
CA CYS A 157 1.01 14.12 -10.28
C CYS A 157 0.01 14.78 -11.23
N ASP A 158 0.27 14.67 -12.54
CA ASP A 158 -0.66 15.19 -13.55
C ASP A 158 -1.93 14.31 -13.60
N LEU A 159 -3.06 14.89 -13.17
CA LEU A 159 -4.34 14.18 -13.13
C LEU A 159 -4.94 13.93 -14.52
N ALA A 160 -4.51 14.66 -15.56
CA ALA A 160 -4.91 14.35 -16.92
C ALA A 160 -4.45 12.96 -17.37
N ARG A 161 -3.34 12.44 -16.81
CA ARG A 161 -2.89 11.07 -17.06
C ARG A 161 -3.85 10.02 -16.48
N VAL A 162 -4.57 10.33 -15.41
CA VAL A 162 -5.60 9.44 -14.84
C VAL A 162 -6.77 9.32 -15.80
N GLU A 163 -7.27 10.45 -16.31
CA GLU A 163 -8.34 10.48 -17.29
C GLU A 163 -7.93 9.78 -18.58
N PHE A 164 -6.74 10.09 -19.08
CA PHE A 164 -6.18 9.43 -20.27
C PHE A 164 -6.12 7.91 -20.09
N SER A 165 -5.54 7.42 -19.00
CA SER A 165 -5.45 5.99 -18.71
C SER A 165 -6.83 5.32 -18.67
N ARG A 166 -7.77 5.91 -17.93
CA ARG A 166 -9.12 5.35 -17.76
C ARG A 166 -9.96 5.36 -19.03
N THR A 167 -9.65 6.26 -19.97
CA THR A 167 -10.35 6.38 -21.25
C THR A 167 -9.76 5.43 -22.31
N HIS A 168 -8.43 5.37 -22.42
CA HIS A 168 -7.75 4.62 -23.48
C HIS A 168 -7.46 3.16 -23.07
N TRP A 169 -7.32 2.88 -21.77
CA TRP A 169 -7.19 1.56 -21.19
C TRP A 169 -8.32 1.36 -20.16
N PRO A 170 -9.54 1.11 -20.62
CA PRO A 170 -10.74 1.29 -19.80
C PRO A 170 -11.01 0.09 -18.88
N PHE A 171 -10.04 -0.34 -18.10
CA PHE A 171 -10.15 -1.49 -17.20
C PHE A 171 -11.29 -1.38 -16.20
N LEU A 172 -11.62 -0.16 -15.75
CA LEU A 172 -12.75 0.05 -14.83
C LEU A 172 -14.10 -0.13 -15.53
N ARG A 173 -14.22 0.32 -16.79
CA ARG A 173 -15.46 0.21 -17.58
C ARG A 173 -15.74 -1.23 -17.98
N ASP A 174 -14.70 -1.94 -18.41
CA ASP A 174 -14.83 -3.26 -19.04
C ASP A 174 -14.88 -4.42 -18.02
N ARG A 175 -15.09 -4.08 -16.74
CA ARG A 175 -15.24 -5.07 -15.67
C ARG A 175 -16.53 -5.88 -15.85
N ARG A 176 -16.41 -7.19 -15.69
CA ARG A 176 -17.55 -8.13 -15.68
C ARG A 176 -18.18 -8.19 -14.28
N VAL A 177 -18.81 -7.06 -13.87
CA VAL A 177 -19.39 -6.92 -12.53
C VAL A 177 -20.46 -7.99 -12.23
N ASP A 178 -21.09 -8.50 -13.25
CA ASP A 178 -22.04 -9.63 -13.22
C ASP A 178 -21.39 -10.95 -12.76
N ALA A 179 -20.07 -11.11 -12.92
CA ALA A 179 -19.35 -12.33 -12.61
C ALA A 179 -18.55 -12.28 -11.29
N TYR A 180 -18.56 -11.15 -10.57
CA TYR A 180 -17.72 -10.95 -9.37
C TYR A 180 -18.41 -11.27 -8.04
N GLY A 181 -19.60 -11.87 -8.06
CA GLY A 181 -20.35 -12.14 -6.82
C GLY A 181 -19.59 -12.99 -5.78
N ASP A 182 -18.72 -13.86 -6.25
CA ASP A 182 -17.94 -14.76 -5.38
C ASP A 182 -16.75 -14.08 -4.67
N LEU A 183 -16.38 -12.83 -5.04
CA LEU A 183 -15.32 -12.10 -4.33
C LEU A 183 -15.64 -11.87 -2.84
N THR A 184 -16.88 -11.95 -2.42
CA THR A 184 -17.30 -11.83 -1.02
C THR A 184 -17.17 -13.14 -0.23
N LYS A 185 -16.89 -14.24 -0.90
CA LYS A 185 -16.67 -15.54 -0.29
C LYS A 185 -15.20 -15.74 0.05
N ARG A 186 -14.91 -16.40 1.16
CA ARG A 186 -13.52 -16.72 1.54
C ARG A 186 -12.93 -17.81 0.65
N TYR A 187 -13.76 -18.78 0.24
CA TYR A 187 -13.40 -19.89 -0.66
C TYR A 187 -14.58 -20.20 -1.58
N ILE A 188 -14.26 -20.71 -2.76
CA ILE A 188 -15.22 -21.16 -3.76
C ILE A 188 -14.93 -22.65 -3.98
N GLY A 189 -15.74 -23.53 -3.44
CA GLY A 189 -15.59 -24.99 -3.55
C GLY A 189 -15.84 -25.68 -2.26
#